data_05780faa453c55e28ee55a14aeb1993e
#
_entry.id   05780faa453c55e28ee55a14aeb1993e
#
_cell.length_a   1.000
_cell.length_b   1.000
_cell.length_c   1.000
_cell.angle_alpha   90.00
_cell.angle_beta   90.00
_cell.angle_gamma   90.00
#
_symmetry.space_group_name_H-M   'P 1'
#
loop_
_entity.id
_entity.type
_entity.pdbx_description
1 polymer ?
#
loop_
_entity_poly.entity_id
_entity_poly.type
_entity_poly.pdbx_seq_one_letter_code
_entity_poly.pdbx_strand_id
1 'polypeptide(L)'
;SAVTEEWIKYFRAADAGCVAISAKQKGGANAVKAAIEKELAGLLERRQNRGMGGAKTQVMLCGIPNVGKSTFINTFAGSARAKAADRPGVTKGKQWVSTDKFDLLDMPGVLWKKFDSKTIASNLAFIGSIKDDILDVEELAMNLLDEVRRNYPDLVAQRYKLDAETLALPPYELMEAIGRKRGLLVRGGEVNTERCAIMLVDEFRACKWGRISL
;
A
#
# COMPACT_ATOMS: atom_id res chain seq x y z
N SER A 1 -11.76 8.98 2.97
CA SER A 1 -11.90 9.89 1.82
C SER A 1 -13.15 9.53 1.01
N ALA A 2 -13.64 10.42 0.17
CA ALA A 2 -14.78 10.13 -0.70
C ALA A 2 -14.52 8.87 -1.56
N VAL A 3 -13.34 8.78 -2.16
CA VAL A 3 -12.91 7.62 -2.95
C VAL A 3 -12.92 6.31 -2.14
N THR A 4 -12.51 6.36 -0.86
CA THR A 4 -12.57 5.17 0.02
C THR A 4 -14.02 4.70 0.22
N GLU A 5 -14.96 5.63 0.39
CA GLU A 5 -16.38 5.30 0.57
C GLU A 5 -16.99 4.71 -0.71
N GLU A 6 -16.57 5.19 -1.87
CA GLU A 6 -16.98 4.63 -3.17
C GLU A 6 -16.51 3.18 -3.33
N TRP A 7 -15.27 2.89 -2.98
CA TRP A 7 -14.76 1.52 -2.98
C TRP A 7 -15.50 0.61 -2.00
N ILE A 8 -15.82 1.10 -0.80
CA ILE A 8 -16.62 0.34 0.17
C ILE A 8 -18.00 0.00 -0.39
N LYS A 9 -18.67 0.97 -1.05
CA LYS A 9 -19.96 0.74 -1.70
C LYS A 9 -19.86 -0.29 -2.82
N TYR A 10 -18.82 -0.17 -3.65
CA TYR A 10 -18.57 -1.11 -4.76
C TYR A 10 -18.44 -2.55 -4.27
N PHE A 11 -17.58 -2.81 -3.28
CA PHE A 11 -17.40 -4.16 -2.76
C PHE A 11 -18.63 -4.70 -2.05
N ARG A 12 -19.36 -3.87 -1.32
CA ARG A 12 -20.62 -4.28 -0.69
C ARG A 12 -21.70 -4.63 -1.72
N ALA A 13 -21.77 -3.91 -2.83
CA ALA A 13 -22.67 -4.23 -3.93
C ALA A 13 -22.34 -5.57 -4.62
N ALA A 14 -21.07 -5.99 -4.54
CA ALA A 14 -20.59 -7.30 -4.99
C ALA A 14 -20.71 -8.41 -3.93
N ASP A 15 -21.50 -8.20 -2.88
CA ASP A 15 -21.69 -9.12 -1.74
C ASP A 15 -20.37 -9.51 -1.04
N ALA A 16 -19.44 -8.58 -1.00
CA ALA A 16 -18.16 -8.76 -0.30
C ALA A 16 -18.07 -7.86 0.93
N GLY A 17 -17.73 -8.44 2.08
CA GLY A 17 -17.42 -7.67 3.29
C GLY A 17 -16.27 -6.70 3.03
N CYS A 18 -16.44 -5.43 3.33
CA CYS A 18 -15.43 -4.41 3.10
C CYS A 18 -15.21 -3.53 4.32
N VAL A 19 -13.95 -3.43 4.74
CA VAL A 19 -13.51 -2.60 5.88
C VAL A 19 -12.28 -1.81 5.49
N ALA A 20 -12.36 -0.48 5.59
CA ALA A 20 -11.19 0.38 5.40
C ALA A 20 -10.34 0.41 6.67
N ILE A 21 -9.09 0.00 6.57
CA ILE A 21 -8.16 -0.04 7.70
C ILE A 21 -6.82 0.60 7.38
N SER A 22 -6.10 1.01 8.43
CA SER A 22 -4.66 1.20 8.36
C SER A 22 -3.97 0.04 9.07
N ALA A 23 -3.11 -0.69 8.35
CA ALA A 23 -2.41 -1.86 8.89
C ALA A 23 -1.54 -1.54 10.13
N LYS A 24 -1.11 -0.28 10.29
CA LYS A 24 -0.32 0.20 11.44
C LYS A 24 -1.15 0.58 12.66
N GLN A 25 -2.46 0.81 12.50
CA GLN A 25 -3.34 1.25 13.59
C GLN A 25 -3.97 0.04 14.28
N LYS A 26 -3.86 -0.02 15.61
CA LYS A 26 -4.43 -1.11 16.43
C LYS A 26 -5.93 -1.33 16.23
N GLY A 27 -6.71 -0.27 16.02
CA GLY A 27 -8.15 -0.36 15.78
C GLY A 27 -8.53 -1.11 14.49
N GLY A 28 -7.67 -1.11 13.47
CA GLY A 28 -7.92 -1.80 12.21
C GLY A 28 -8.05 -3.32 12.37
N ALA A 29 -7.20 -3.93 13.18
CA ALA A 29 -7.27 -5.37 13.45
C ALA A 29 -8.59 -5.77 14.10
N ASN A 30 -9.09 -4.99 15.06
CA ASN A 30 -10.36 -5.28 15.74
C ASN A 30 -11.56 -5.12 14.79
N ALA A 31 -11.54 -4.11 13.92
CA ALA A 31 -12.58 -3.92 12.92
C ALA A 31 -12.66 -5.12 11.94
N VAL A 32 -11.50 -5.67 11.52
CA VAL A 32 -11.46 -6.86 10.67
C VAL A 32 -11.92 -8.10 11.43
N LYS A 33 -11.53 -8.29 12.68
CA LYS A 33 -12.04 -9.41 13.53
C LYS A 33 -13.55 -9.39 13.61
N ALA A 34 -14.14 -8.24 13.91
CA ALA A 34 -15.60 -8.09 13.99
C ALA A 34 -16.28 -8.34 12.62
N ALA A 35 -15.67 -7.90 11.52
CA ALA A 35 -16.20 -8.18 10.19
C ALA A 35 -16.17 -9.67 9.87
N ILE A 36 -15.07 -10.38 10.15
CA ILE A 36 -14.96 -11.82 9.96
C ILE A 36 -16.01 -12.56 10.81
N GLU A 37 -16.15 -12.21 12.09
CA GLU A 37 -17.13 -12.83 12.98
C GLU A 37 -18.56 -12.61 12.48
N LYS A 38 -18.87 -11.42 11.95
CA LYS A 38 -20.18 -11.11 11.36
C LYS A 38 -20.47 -11.93 10.11
N GLU A 39 -19.52 -11.99 9.16
CA GLU A 39 -19.68 -12.74 7.91
C GLU A 39 -19.80 -14.26 8.18
N LEU A 40 -19.15 -14.75 9.21
CA LEU A 40 -19.15 -16.16 9.55
C LEU A 40 -20.16 -16.54 10.65
N ALA A 41 -21.03 -15.64 11.09
CA ALA A 41 -21.94 -15.86 12.22
C ALA A 41 -22.73 -17.18 12.11
N GLY A 42 -23.36 -17.44 10.98
CA GLY A 42 -24.11 -18.68 10.76
C GLY A 42 -23.25 -19.96 10.70
N LEU A 43 -21.97 -19.85 10.30
CA LEU A 43 -21.03 -20.96 10.35
C LEU A 43 -20.58 -21.24 11.79
N LEU A 44 -20.29 -20.20 12.54
CA LEU A 44 -19.84 -20.30 13.94
C LEU A 44 -20.94 -20.87 14.83
N GLU A 45 -22.18 -20.45 14.64
CA GLU A 45 -23.35 -21.02 15.34
C GLU A 45 -23.51 -22.52 15.05
N ARG A 46 -23.44 -22.90 13.76
CA ARG A 46 -23.50 -24.34 13.39
C ARG A 46 -22.38 -25.18 14.01
N ARG A 47 -21.15 -24.62 14.11
CA ARG A 47 -20.01 -25.26 14.77
C ARG A 47 -20.25 -25.42 16.28
N GLN A 48 -20.78 -24.38 16.92
CA GLN A 48 -21.10 -24.38 18.34
C GLN A 48 -22.14 -25.45 18.66
N ASN A 49 -23.21 -25.54 17.86
CA ASN A 49 -24.28 -26.56 18.02
C ASN A 49 -23.78 -28.01 17.80
N ARG A 50 -22.64 -28.17 17.08
CA ARG A 50 -21.98 -29.48 16.89
C ARG A 50 -20.88 -29.77 17.92
N GLY A 51 -20.75 -28.98 18.99
CA GLY A 51 -19.72 -29.17 20.01
C GLY A 51 -18.29 -28.73 19.58
N MET A 52 -18.14 -28.06 18.44
CA MET A 52 -16.86 -27.58 17.91
C MET A 52 -16.64 -26.09 18.16
N GLY A 53 -17.25 -25.51 19.17
CA GLY A 53 -17.20 -24.07 19.48
C GLY A 53 -15.78 -23.53 19.79
N GLY A 54 -14.84 -24.41 20.17
CA GLY A 54 -13.45 -24.04 20.43
C GLY A 54 -12.51 -24.09 19.19
N ALA A 55 -13.01 -24.51 18.03
CA ALA A 55 -12.18 -24.61 16.82
C ALA A 55 -11.84 -23.22 16.28
N LYS A 56 -10.53 -22.98 16.04
CA LYS A 56 -10.07 -21.71 15.45
C LYS A 56 -10.56 -21.57 14.02
N THR A 57 -10.81 -20.32 13.63
CA THR A 57 -11.18 -20.00 12.25
C THR A 57 -9.93 -19.79 11.42
N GLN A 58 -9.82 -20.53 10.32
CA GLN A 58 -8.74 -20.37 9.37
C GLN A 58 -9.05 -19.21 8.41
N VAL A 59 -8.10 -18.27 8.28
CA VAL A 59 -8.23 -17.09 7.43
C VAL A 59 -6.98 -16.97 6.57
N MET A 60 -7.16 -16.93 5.26
CA MET A 60 -6.05 -16.72 4.31
C MET A 60 -5.96 -15.25 3.94
N LEU A 61 -4.73 -14.69 4.01
CA LEU A 61 -4.43 -13.33 3.55
C LEU A 61 -3.81 -13.37 2.17
N CYS A 62 -4.54 -12.81 1.20
CA CYS A 62 -4.08 -12.65 -0.18
C CYS A 62 -3.93 -11.17 -0.52
N GLY A 63 -3.13 -10.86 -1.51
CA GLY A 63 -2.99 -9.51 -2.08
C GLY A 63 -1.66 -9.33 -2.81
N ILE A 64 -1.54 -8.21 -3.50
CA ILE A 64 -0.34 -7.84 -4.22
C ILE A 64 0.86 -7.61 -3.28
N PRO A 65 2.11 -7.63 -3.77
CA PRO A 65 3.29 -7.34 -2.95
C PRO A 65 3.23 -5.95 -2.30
N ASN A 66 3.88 -5.79 -1.17
CA ASN A 66 4.14 -4.52 -0.46
C ASN A 66 2.92 -3.70 0.01
N VAL A 67 1.70 -4.24 -0.04
CA VAL A 67 0.47 -3.55 0.44
C VAL A 67 0.28 -3.61 1.97
N GLY A 68 1.23 -4.18 2.69
CA GLY A 68 1.20 -4.22 4.16
C GLY A 68 0.56 -5.47 4.75
N LYS A 69 0.45 -6.60 4.01
CA LYS A 69 -0.07 -7.87 4.54
C LYS A 69 0.64 -8.31 5.82
N SER A 70 1.96 -8.42 5.80
CA SER A 70 2.74 -8.83 6.98
C SER A 70 2.65 -7.81 8.12
N THR A 71 2.58 -6.53 7.82
CA THR A 71 2.32 -5.48 8.82
C THR A 71 0.96 -5.68 9.48
N PHE A 72 -0.07 -5.98 8.68
CA PHE A 72 -1.42 -6.28 9.18
C PHE A 72 -1.43 -7.53 10.06
N ILE A 73 -0.77 -8.62 9.63
CA ILE A 73 -0.67 -9.86 10.41
C ILE A 73 -0.03 -9.60 11.78
N ASN A 74 1.06 -8.84 11.82
CA ASN A 74 1.73 -8.49 13.07
C ASN A 74 0.81 -7.68 14.00
N THR A 75 0.06 -6.72 13.45
CA THR A 75 -0.92 -5.94 14.22
C THR A 75 -2.11 -6.78 14.67
N PHE A 76 -2.58 -7.70 13.83
CA PHE A 76 -3.71 -8.58 14.11
C PHE A 76 -3.36 -9.63 15.16
N ALA A 77 -2.17 -10.21 15.11
CA ALA A 77 -1.70 -11.23 16.05
C ALA A 77 -1.28 -10.65 17.42
N GLY A 78 -1.04 -9.33 17.49
CA GLY A 78 -0.55 -8.66 18.70
C GLY A 78 0.97 -8.82 18.90
N SER A 79 1.51 -8.03 19.82
CA SER A 79 2.96 -7.87 20.03
C SER A 79 3.72 -9.11 20.50
N ALA A 80 3.03 -10.18 20.93
CA ALA A 80 3.66 -11.39 21.45
C ALA A 80 4.36 -12.25 20.39
N ARG A 81 4.10 -12.05 19.10
CA ARG A 81 4.68 -12.84 18.00
C ARG A 81 5.42 -12.05 16.93
N ALA A 82 5.55 -10.75 17.09
CA ALA A 82 6.28 -9.88 16.16
C ALA A 82 7.77 -10.23 15.98
N LYS A 83 8.33 -11.11 16.83
CA LYS A 83 9.73 -11.51 16.78
C LYS A 83 10.09 -12.53 15.70
N ALA A 84 9.10 -13.16 15.05
CA ALA A 84 9.36 -14.21 14.05
C ALA A 84 9.42 -13.71 12.59
N ALA A 85 9.06 -12.47 12.33
CA ALA A 85 9.07 -11.88 10.98
C ALA A 85 9.93 -10.60 10.96
N ASP A 86 11.25 -10.77 10.95
CA ASP A 86 12.22 -9.68 11.08
C ASP A 86 12.36 -8.76 9.85
N ARG A 87 11.56 -8.92 8.80
CA ARG A 87 11.54 -7.97 7.66
C ARG A 87 10.14 -7.87 7.05
N PRO A 88 9.43 -6.73 7.22
CA PRO A 88 8.21 -6.48 6.48
C PRO A 88 8.50 -6.44 4.97
N GLY A 89 7.72 -7.19 4.19
CA GLY A 89 7.77 -7.15 2.73
C GLY A 89 8.44 -8.36 2.04
N VAL A 90 8.97 -9.35 2.74
CA VAL A 90 9.63 -10.52 2.13
C VAL A 90 9.09 -11.84 2.69
N THR A 91 7.82 -12.12 2.44
CA THR A 91 7.27 -13.46 2.70
C THR A 91 7.68 -14.38 1.54
N LYS A 92 8.70 -15.21 1.76
CA LYS A 92 9.22 -16.16 0.75
C LYS A 92 8.42 -17.44 0.61
N GLY A 93 7.49 -17.73 1.52
CA GLY A 93 6.69 -18.95 1.53
C GLY A 93 5.41 -18.79 2.34
N LYS A 94 4.55 -19.80 2.31
CA LYS A 94 3.33 -19.86 3.12
C LYS A 94 3.70 -19.95 4.59
N GLN A 95 3.13 -19.10 5.43
CA GLN A 95 3.39 -19.10 6.87
C GLN A 95 2.07 -19.04 7.66
N TRP A 96 1.93 -19.90 8.66
CA TRP A 96 0.81 -19.88 9.58
C TRP A 96 1.14 -19.03 10.82
N VAL A 97 0.24 -18.13 11.16
CA VAL A 97 0.29 -17.33 12.39
C VAL A 97 -0.97 -17.60 13.19
N SER A 98 -0.82 -18.29 14.33
CA SER A 98 -1.96 -18.65 15.19
C SER A 98 -2.21 -17.58 16.24
N THR A 99 -3.47 -17.22 16.44
CA THR A 99 -3.98 -16.38 17.53
C THR A 99 -4.98 -17.17 18.36
N ASP A 100 -5.63 -16.55 19.34
CA ASP A 100 -6.58 -17.26 20.20
C ASP A 100 -7.77 -17.81 19.42
N LYS A 101 -8.32 -17.04 18.49
CA LYS A 101 -9.54 -17.37 17.72
C LYS A 101 -9.28 -17.70 16.25
N PHE A 102 -8.12 -17.29 15.70
CA PHE A 102 -7.84 -17.36 14.28
C PHE A 102 -6.48 -17.99 14.00
N ASP A 103 -6.43 -18.80 12.95
CA ASP A 103 -5.19 -19.22 12.30
C ASP A 103 -5.08 -18.49 10.96
N LEU A 104 -4.10 -17.58 10.87
CA LEU A 104 -3.87 -16.76 9.69
C LEU A 104 -2.84 -17.42 8.79
N LEU A 105 -3.18 -17.65 7.53
CA LEU A 105 -2.24 -18.08 6.51
C LEU A 105 -1.73 -16.86 5.74
N ASP A 106 -0.48 -16.47 5.96
CA ASP A 106 0.21 -15.46 5.17
C ASP A 106 0.64 -16.05 3.83
N MET A 107 0.12 -15.44 2.76
CA MET A 107 0.49 -15.80 1.40
C MET A 107 1.48 -14.79 0.83
N PRO A 108 2.51 -15.24 0.09
CA PRO A 108 3.35 -14.33 -0.70
C PRO A 108 2.49 -13.42 -1.56
N GLY A 109 2.96 -12.18 -1.75
CA GLY A 109 2.29 -11.27 -2.68
C GLY A 109 2.33 -11.80 -4.10
N VAL A 110 1.19 -11.77 -4.77
CA VAL A 110 1.03 -12.31 -6.13
C VAL A 110 0.60 -11.19 -7.08
N LEU A 111 1.30 -11.09 -8.21
CA LEU A 111 0.91 -10.25 -9.34
C LEU A 111 0.55 -11.13 -10.53
N TRP A 112 -0.26 -10.60 -11.41
CA TRP A 112 -0.51 -11.23 -12.72
C TRP A 112 0.78 -11.28 -13.54
N LYS A 113 0.86 -12.23 -14.43
CA LYS A 113 2.01 -12.36 -15.37
C LYS A 113 2.03 -11.27 -16.43
N LYS A 114 0.88 -10.72 -16.79
CA LYS A 114 0.71 -9.68 -17.81
C LYS A 114 -0.31 -8.67 -17.34
N PHE A 115 0.01 -7.39 -17.46
CA PHE A 115 -0.90 -6.28 -17.16
C PHE A 115 -1.66 -5.89 -18.41
N ASP A 116 -2.96 -5.72 -18.29
CA ASP A 116 -3.84 -5.35 -19.42
C ASP A 116 -3.74 -3.86 -19.76
N SER A 117 -3.22 -3.06 -18.83
CA SER A 117 -3.09 -1.60 -18.98
C SER A 117 -1.73 -1.12 -18.47
N LYS A 118 -1.13 -0.18 -19.21
CA LYS A 118 0.07 0.53 -18.77
C LYS A 118 -0.20 1.33 -17.48
N THR A 119 -1.39 1.92 -17.35
CA THR A 119 -1.79 2.66 -16.14
C THR A 119 -1.77 1.76 -14.91
N ILE A 120 -2.32 0.55 -15.00
CA ILE A 120 -2.29 -0.42 -13.89
C ILE A 120 -0.84 -0.78 -13.53
N ALA A 121 0.01 -1.03 -14.53
CA ALA A 121 1.42 -1.34 -14.31
C ALA A 121 2.15 -0.18 -13.61
N SER A 122 1.93 1.07 -14.07
CA SER A 122 2.50 2.27 -13.46
C SER A 122 2.04 2.45 -12.01
N ASN A 123 0.73 2.34 -11.74
CA ASN A 123 0.21 2.46 -10.38
C ASN A 123 0.76 1.40 -9.42
N LEU A 124 0.94 0.16 -9.90
CA LEU A 124 1.58 -0.91 -9.14
C LEU A 124 3.07 -0.63 -8.87
N ALA A 125 3.76 -0.01 -9.82
CA ALA A 125 5.14 0.43 -9.65
C ALA A 125 5.24 1.59 -8.64
N PHE A 126 4.35 2.58 -8.73
CA PHE A 126 4.33 3.73 -7.81
C PHE A 126 4.19 3.28 -6.35
N ILE A 127 3.33 2.32 -6.05
CA ILE A 127 3.15 1.80 -4.69
C ILE A 127 4.19 0.74 -4.28
N GLY A 128 5.16 0.44 -5.15
CA GLY A 128 6.23 -0.52 -4.86
C GLY A 128 5.81 -1.98 -4.90
N SER A 129 4.69 -2.31 -5.56
CA SER A 129 4.27 -3.71 -5.76
C SER A 129 5.11 -4.43 -6.81
N ILE A 130 5.72 -3.69 -7.74
CA ILE A 130 6.75 -4.15 -8.67
C ILE A 130 8.11 -3.83 -8.06
N LYS A 131 9.10 -4.69 -8.26
CA LYS A 131 10.46 -4.48 -7.74
C LYS A 131 11.14 -3.32 -8.49
N ASP A 132 11.76 -2.42 -7.74
CA ASP A 132 12.44 -1.26 -8.32
C ASP A 132 13.67 -1.65 -9.16
N ASP A 133 14.32 -2.78 -8.87
CA ASP A 133 15.51 -3.26 -9.60
C ASP A 133 15.30 -3.48 -11.10
N ILE A 134 14.03 -3.58 -11.55
CA ILE A 134 13.67 -3.81 -12.95
C ILE A 134 13.06 -2.55 -13.61
N LEU A 135 13.02 -1.44 -12.89
CA LEU A 135 12.40 -0.19 -13.34
C LEU A 135 13.47 0.89 -13.51
N ASP A 136 13.27 1.73 -14.52
CA ASP A 136 13.96 3.02 -14.57
C ASP A 136 13.32 3.95 -13.54
N VAL A 137 14.06 4.27 -12.48
CA VAL A 137 13.55 5.06 -11.36
C VAL A 137 13.29 6.51 -11.76
N GLU A 138 14.04 7.05 -12.72
CA GLU A 138 13.84 8.42 -13.21
C GLU A 138 12.55 8.50 -14.03
N GLU A 139 12.34 7.56 -14.94
CA GLU A 139 11.10 7.45 -15.70
C GLU A 139 9.90 7.23 -14.78
N LEU A 140 10.05 6.39 -13.77
CA LEU A 140 9.02 6.13 -12.78
C LEU A 140 8.65 7.40 -12.02
N ALA A 141 9.64 8.18 -11.56
CA ALA A 141 9.42 9.43 -10.83
C ALA A 141 8.78 10.51 -11.70
N MET A 142 9.20 10.65 -12.96
CA MET A 142 8.59 11.58 -13.91
C MET A 142 7.12 11.24 -14.17
N ASN A 143 6.81 9.97 -14.40
CA ASN A 143 5.44 9.52 -14.61
C ASN A 143 4.58 9.70 -13.35
N LEU A 144 5.14 9.45 -12.17
CA LEU A 144 4.48 9.69 -10.89
C LEU A 144 4.17 11.18 -10.68
N LEU A 145 5.15 12.06 -10.92
CA LEU A 145 4.96 13.51 -10.82
C LEU A 145 3.85 13.99 -11.77
N ASP A 146 3.88 13.50 -13.00
CA ASP A 146 2.90 13.89 -14.02
C ASP A 146 1.49 13.44 -13.66
N GLU A 147 1.34 12.23 -13.17
CA GLU A 147 0.04 11.68 -12.73
C GLU A 147 -0.49 12.43 -11.50
N VAL A 148 0.35 12.63 -10.49
CA VAL A 148 -0.10 13.27 -9.24
C VAL A 148 -0.36 14.76 -9.44
N ARG A 149 0.45 15.51 -10.22
CA ARG A 149 0.18 16.93 -10.46
C ARG A 149 -1.09 17.19 -11.24
N ARG A 150 -1.51 16.26 -12.12
CA ARG A 150 -2.78 16.38 -12.86
C ARG A 150 -4.00 16.22 -11.95
N ASN A 151 -3.94 15.26 -11.03
CA ASN A 151 -5.06 14.92 -10.17
C ASN A 151 -5.05 15.68 -8.83
N TYR A 152 -3.87 16.04 -8.33
CA TYR A 152 -3.64 16.64 -7.02
C TYR A 152 -2.55 17.72 -7.07
N PRO A 153 -2.69 18.78 -7.92
CA PRO A 153 -1.66 19.80 -8.12
C PRO A 153 -1.24 20.48 -6.81
N ASP A 154 -2.21 20.79 -5.95
CA ASP A 154 -1.96 21.48 -4.67
C ASP A 154 -1.05 20.67 -3.73
N LEU A 155 -1.14 19.34 -3.74
CA LEU A 155 -0.32 18.51 -2.86
C LEU A 155 1.16 18.57 -3.26
N VAL A 156 1.44 18.54 -4.58
CA VAL A 156 2.81 18.65 -5.09
C VAL A 156 3.35 20.07 -4.86
N ALA A 157 2.54 21.11 -5.18
CA ALA A 157 2.91 22.50 -5.00
C ALA A 157 3.24 22.81 -3.53
N GLN A 158 2.40 22.41 -2.58
CA GLN A 158 2.60 22.62 -1.14
C GLN A 158 3.83 21.88 -0.63
N ARG A 159 4.00 20.60 -1.04
CA ARG A 159 5.11 19.76 -0.56
C ARG A 159 6.48 20.33 -0.92
N TYR A 160 6.62 20.87 -2.14
CA TYR A 160 7.89 21.36 -2.67
C TYR A 160 7.95 22.88 -2.76
N LYS A 161 6.91 23.59 -2.29
CA LYS A 161 6.79 25.05 -2.34
C LYS A 161 6.97 25.59 -3.77
N LEU A 162 6.26 24.99 -4.73
CA LEU A 162 6.31 25.36 -6.13
C LEU A 162 5.28 26.45 -6.42
N ASP A 163 5.65 27.36 -7.33
CA ASP A 163 4.71 28.27 -7.99
C ASP A 163 4.03 27.57 -9.18
N ALA A 164 3.02 28.20 -9.72
CA ALA A 164 2.23 27.64 -10.82
C ALA A 164 3.06 27.43 -12.09
N GLU A 165 4.03 28.30 -12.36
CA GLU A 165 4.90 28.20 -13.54
C GLU A 165 5.81 26.98 -13.42
N THR A 166 6.47 26.78 -12.28
CA THR A 166 7.31 25.62 -12.02
C THR A 166 6.50 24.32 -12.07
N LEU A 167 5.28 24.33 -11.51
CA LEU A 167 4.42 23.13 -11.50
C LEU A 167 3.98 22.73 -12.93
N ALA A 168 3.90 23.69 -13.86
CA ALA A 168 3.51 23.46 -15.25
C ALA A 168 4.65 22.95 -16.14
N LEU A 169 5.90 22.95 -15.67
CA LEU A 169 7.06 22.48 -16.44
C LEU A 169 6.89 21.04 -16.90
N PRO A 170 7.57 20.63 -17.99
CA PRO A 170 7.68 19.22 -18.36
C PRO A 170 8.16 18.35 -17.21
N PRO A 171 7.79 17.07 -17.13
CA PRO A 171 8.08 16.20 -15.95
C PRO A 171 9.56 16.15 -15.55
N TYR A 172 10.46 16.13 -16.52
CA TYR A 172 11.91 16.14 -16.26
C TYR A 172 12.36 17.46 -15.63
N GLU A 173 11.97 18.61 -16.22
CA GLU A 173 12.31 19.94 -15.72
C GLU A 173 11.70 20.19 -14.34
N LEU A 174 10.49 19.70 -14.10
CA LEU A 174 9.83 19.75 -12.79
C LEU A 174 10.62 18.94 -11.75
N MET A 175 11.08 17.74 -12.11
CA MET A 175 11.93 16.91 -11.24
C MET A 175 13.25 17.62 -10.92
N GLU A 176 13.91 18.25 -11.91
CA GLU A 176 15.11 19.04 -11.69
C GLU A 176 14.85 20.25 -10.77
N ALA A 177 13.77 20.99 -10.99
CA ALA A 177 13.40 22.12 -10.15
C ALA A 177 13.20 21.70 -8.68
N ILE A 178 12.55 20.55 -8.45
CA ILE A 178 12.41 19.96 -7.13
C ILE A 178 13.77 19.56 -6.55
N GLY A 179 14.62 18.92 -7.35
CA GLY A 179 15.96 18.52 -6.97
C GLY A 179 16.82 19.70 -6.53
N ARG A 180 16.79 20.82 -7.25
CA ARG A 180 17.46 22.06 -6.87
C ARG A 180 16.94 22.63 -5.55
N LYS A 181 15.62 22.70 -5.37
CA LYS A 181 15.01 23.17 -4.12
C LYS A 181 15.35 22.27 -2.91
N ARG A 182 15.60 20.99 -3.15
CA ARG A 182 16.00 20.03 -2.13
C ARG A 182 17.52 19.94 -1.90
N GLY A 183 18.30 20.67 -2.69
CA GLY A 183 19.76 20.66 -2.60
C GLY A 183 20.38 19.33 -3.03
N LEU A 184 19.72 18.59 -3.91
CA LEU A 184 20.21 17.32 -4.44
C LEU A 184 21.13 17.57 -5.63
N LEU A 185 22.31 18.15 -5.35
CA LEU A 185 23.27 18.56 -6.38
C LEU A 185 24.51 17.66 -6.37
N VAL A 186 25.09 17.49 -7.54
CA VAL A 186 26.42 16.91 -7.74
C VAL A 186 27.49 18.01 -7.87
N ARG A 187 28.76 17.62 -7.96
CA ARG A 187 29.87 18.56 -8.25
C ARG A 187 29.56 19.24 -9.59
N GLY A 188 29.64 20.58 -9.59
CA GLY A 188 29.28 21.38 -10.77
C GLY A 188 27.93 22.07 -10.68
N GLY A 189 27.11 21.78 -9.66
CA GLY A 189 25.82 22.43 -9.44
C GLY A 189 24.64 21.84 -10.25
N GLU A 190 24.88 20.75 -10.94
CA GLU A 190 23.83 19.99 -11.62
C GLU A 190 23.02 19.16 -10.63
N VAL A 191 21.77 18.86 -10.97
CA VAL A 191 20.89 18.02 -10.13
C VAL A 191 21.30 16.57 -10.26
N ASN A 192 21.38 15.85 -9.13
CA ASN A 192 21.44 14.40 -9.10
C ASN A 192 20.03 13.87 -9.34
N THR A 193 19.68 13.63 -10.58
CA THR A 193 18.35 13.22 -11.02
C THR A 193 17.94 11.86 -10.46
N GLU A 194 18.84 10.90 -10.43
CA GLU A 194 18.61 9.57 -9.84
C GLU A 194 18.26 9.68 -8.35
N ARG A 195 19.05 10.44 -7.59
CA ARG A 195 18.77 10.66 -6.16
C ARG A 195 17.46 11.42 -5.93
N CYS A 196 17.14 12.35 -6.84
CA CYS A 196 15.87 13.07 -6.79
C CYS A 196 14.70 12.13 -7.07
N ALA A 197 14.80 11.28 -8.08
CA ALA A 197 13.80 10.29 -8.42
C ALA A 197 13.52 9.31 -7.26
N ILE A 198 14.56 8.75 -6.67
CA ILE A 198 14.44 7.88 -5.49
C ILE A 198 13.71 8.61 -4.35
N MET A 199 14.11 9.85 -4.04
CA MET A 199 13.46 10.65 -3.00
C MET A 199 11.97 10.88 -3.28
N LEU A 200 11.60 11.17 -4.53
CA LEU A 200 10.22 11.42 -4.92
C LEU A 200 9.34 10.18 -4.72
N VAL A 201 9.81 9.04 -5.20
CA VAL A 201 9.11 7.76 -5.07
C VAL A 201 8.98 7.35 -3.60
N ASP A 202 10.04 7.49 -2.81
CA ASP A 202 10.03 7.19 -1.38
C ASP A 202 9.07 8.11 -0.60
N GLU A 203 9.06 9.41 -0.92
CA GLU A 203 8.15 10.36 -0.28
C GLU A 203 6.68 10.07 -0.61
N PHE A 204 6.38 9.68 -1.84
CA PHE A 204 5.05 9.24 -2.23
C PHE A 204 4.62 7.99 -1.46
N ARG A 205 5.44 6.93 -1.45
CA ARG A 205 5.19 5.68 -0.73
C ARG A 205 5.05 5.88 0.77
N ALA A 206 5.77 6.86 1.33
CA ALA A 206 5.66 7.27 2.73
C ALA A 206 4.45 8.19 3.01
N CYS A 207 3.59 8.45 2.02
CA CYS A 207 2.44 9.37 2.11
C CYS A 207 2.80 10.80 2.54
N LYS A 208 4.03 11.26 2.28
CA LYS A 208 4.48 12.62 2.63
C LYS A 208 3.85 13.70 1.75
N TRP A 209 3.33 13.34 0.58
CA TRP A 209 2.59 14.25 -0.30
C TRP A 209 1.13 14.39 0.13
N GLY A 210 0.63 13.48 0.98
CA GLY A 210 -0.75 13.41 1.42
C GLY A 210 -1.39 12.05 1.13
N ARG A 211 -2.71 11.99 1.29
CA ARG A 211 -3.49 10.79 0.98
C ARG A 211 -3.98 10.87 -0.47
N ILE A 212 -3.40 10.05 -1.33
CA ILE A 212 -3.64 10.04 -2.77
C ILE A 212 -4.28 8.70 -3.14
N SER A 213 -5.27 8.74 -4.02
CA SER A 213 -5.85 7.57 -4.71
C SER A 213 -5.64 7.78 -6.21
N LEU A 214 -4.94 6.87 -6.87
CA LEU A 214 -4.66 6.86 -8.31
C LEU A 214 -5.59 5.91 -9.04
#